data_b3c15f84acf765cb8d6cf72ada0ea0b6
#
_entry.id   b3c15f84acf765cb8d6cf72ada0ea0b6
#
_cell.length_a   1.000
_cell.length_b   1.000
_cell.length_c   1.000
_cell.angle_alpha   90.00
_cell.angle_beta   90.00
_cell.angle_gamma   90.00
#
_symmetry.space_group_name_H-M   'P 1'
#
loop_
_entity.id
_entity.type
_entity.pdbx_description
1 polymer ?
#
loop_
_entity_poly.entity_id
_entity_poly.type
_entity_poly.pdbx_seq_one_letter_code
_entity_poly.pdbx_strand_id
1 'polypeptide(L)'
;ALREDLALTGSKRGCDDSSCGACTVLLDGVPVLSCTMLAASCAAQDDRRQEITTIEGVAEHGALAAIQKAYGDWGGAQCGFCTPGFLMTVKALLARNPEPTDDDVRHALSGNLCRCTGYSQMYQAVKAAVEAEQKGMAAAK
;
A
#
# COMPACT_ATOMS: atom_id res chain seq x y z
N ALA A 1 -14.03 9.93 7.09
CA ALA A 1 -13.42 9.80 8.42
C ALA A 1 -11.89 9.97 8.35
N LEU A 2 -11.11 9.08 7.68
CA LEU A 2 -9.63 9.11 7.73
C LEU A 2 -9.04 10.49 7.41
N ARG A 3 -9.44 11.10 6.30
CA ARG A 3 -8.88 12.38 5.83
C ARG A 3 -9.39 13.61 6.58
N GLU A 4 -10.70 13.65 6.85
CA GLU A 4 -11.37 14.85 7.35
C GLU A 4 -11.32 14.92 8.89
N ASP A 5 -11.58 13.78 9.56
CA ASP A 5 -11.69 13.77 11.02
C ASP A 5 -10.36 13.41 11.71
N LEU A 6 -9.57 12.52 11.10
CA LEU A 6 -8.30 12.04 11.65
C LEU A 6 -7.07 12.70 11.01
N ALA A 7 -7.24 13.58 10.02
CA ALA A 7 -6.17 14.25 9.28
C ALA A 7 -5.15 13.30 8.61
N LEU A 8 -5.52 12.02 8.37
CA LEU A 8 -4.70 11.02 7.67
C LEU A 8 -4.87 11.20 6.16
N THR A 9 -4.21 12.21 5.61
CA THR A 9 -4.40 12.68 4.24
C THR A 9 -3.69 11.85 3.17
N GLY A 10 -2.90 10.85 3.58
CA GLY A 10 -2.19 9.95 2.68
C GLY A 10 -3.12 9.11 1.80
N SER A 11 -4.19 8.55 2.35
CA SER A 11 -5.24 7.91 1.55
C SER A 11 -5.92 8.95 0.65
N LYS A 12 -6.09 8.65 -0.64
CA LYS A 12 -6.62 9.60 -1.64
C LYS A 12 -8.02 9.21 -2.11
N ARG A 13 -8.87 10.22 -2.33
CA ARG A 13 -10.19 10.05 -2.96
C ARG A 13 -10.07 10.28 -4.46
N GLY A 14 -10.05 9.20 -5.24
CA GLY A 14 -9.89 9.27 -6.69
C GLY A 14 -11.18 9.01 -7.48
N CYS A 15 -12.03 8.12 -7.00
CA CYS A 15 -13.24 7.70 -7.72
C CYS A 15 -14.50 7.64 -6.85
N ASP A 16 -14.38 7.29 -5.57
CA ASP A 16 -15.48 7.06 -4.61
C ASP A 16 -16.45 5.91 -4.99
N ASP A 17 -16.03 5.03 -5.90
CA ASP A 17 -16.79 3.88 -6.39
C ASP A 17 -16.00 2.56 -6.39
N SER A 18 -14.87 2.52 -5.69
CA SER A 18 -13.98 1.36 -5.58
C SER A 18 -13.23 0.96 -6.86
N SER A 19 -13.18 1.79 -7.89
CA SER A 19 -12.57 1.43 -9.18
C SER A 19 -11.07 1.75 -9.28
N CYS A 20 -10.53 2.72 -8.52
CA CYS A 20 -9.18 3.25 -8.77
C CYS A 20 -8.07 2.82 -7.79
N GLY A 21 -8.40 2.32 -6.61
CA GLY A 21 -7.44 1.86 -5.61
C GLY A 21 -6.63 2.95 -4.88
N ALA A 22 -6.82 4.24 -5.17
CA ALA A 22 -6.06 5.32 -4.54
C ALA A 22 -6.35 5.46 -3.03
N CYS A 23 -7.48 4.93 -2.57
CA CYS A 23 -7.94 4.95 -1.18
C CYS A 23 -7.57 3.67 -0.41
N THR A 24 -6.76 2.78 -0.95
CA THR A 24 -6.40 1.51 -0.29
C THR A 24 -5.77 1.76 1.07
N VAL A 25 -6.28 1.06 2.07
CA VAL A 25 -5.74 0.95 3.44
C VAL A 25 -5.68 -0.54 3.82
N LEU A 26 -5.01 -0.89 4.91
CA LEU A 26 -5.10 -2.25 5.44
C LEU A 26 -6.09 -2.28 6.60
N LEU A 27 -6.99 -3.23 6.58
CA LEU A 27 -7.87 -3.58 7.69
C LEU A 27 -7.43 -4.96 8.21
N ASP A 28 -6.87 -5.02 9.40
CA ASP A 28 -6.26 -6.23 9.95
C ASP A 28 -5.25 -6.88 8.99
N GLY A 29 -4.43 -6.06 8.31
CA GLY A 29 -3.44 -6.49 7.32
C GLY A 29 -4.00 -6.80 5.92
N VAL A 30 -5.33 -6.79 5.72
CA VAL A 30 -5.97 -7.04 4.43
C VAL A 30 -6.20 -5.73 3.68
N PRO A 31 -5.78 -5.61 2.39
CA PRO A 31 -6.01 -4.41 1.62
C PRO A 31 -7.49 -4.23 1.27
N VAL A 32 -8.04 -3.08 1.61
CA VAL A 32 -9.45 -2.71 1.36
C VAL A 32 -9.55 -1.31 0.76
N LEU A 33 -10.62 -1.08 0.00
CA LEU A 33 -10.90 0.21 -0.64
C LEU A 33 -11.75 1.08 0.29
N SER A 34 -11.14 2.02 1.00
CA SER A 34 -11.78 2.76 2.09
C SER A 34 -12.88 3.75 1.65
N CYS A 35 -12.95 4.11 0.37
CA CYS A 35 -13.94 5.08 -0.12
C CYS A 35 -15.39 4.58 -0.05
N THR A 36 -15.60 3.27 -0.11
CA THR A 36 -16.92 2.62 -0.04
C THR A 36 -17.17 1.88 1.28
N MET A 37 -16.23 1.91 2.21
CA MET A 37 -16.40 1.33 3.53
C MET A 37 -17.09 2.30 4.49
N LEU A 38 -18.08 1.82 5.20
CA LEU A 38 -18.67 2.54 6.31
C LEU A 38 -17.74 2.50 7.51
N ALA A 39 -17.40 3.65 8.09
CA ALA A 39 -16.55 3.70 9.28
C ALA A 39 -17.14 2.89 10.46
N ALA A 40 -18.46 2.84 10.56
CA ALA A 40 -19.16 2.04 11.56
C ALA A 40 -18.93 0.53 11.42
N SER A 41 -18.64 0.03 10.20
CA SER A 41 -18.33 -1.39 10.00
C SER A 41 -16.93 -1.77 10.49
N CYS A 42 -16.07 -0.77 10.73
CA CYS A 42 -14.74 -0.94 11.31
C CYS A 42 -14.74 -0.75 12.82
N ALA A 43 -15.91 -0.50 13.44
CA ALA A 43 -16.02 -0.45 14.88
C ALA A 43 -15.86 -1.84 15.49
N ALA A 44 -15.39 -1.88 16.73
CA ALA A 44 -15.20 -3.13 17.45
C ALA A 44 -16.51 -3.94 17.45
N GLN A 45 -16.43 -5.19 16.97
CA GLN A 45 -17.46 -6.20 17.11
C GLN A 45 -16.94 -7.24 18.11
N ASP A 46 -17.76 -7.54 19.11
CA ASP A 46 -17.47 -8.60 20.13
C ASP A 46 -16.09 -8.44 20.80
N ASP A 47 -15.79 -7.26 21.35
CA ASP A 47 -14.51 -6.92 22.05
C ASP A 47 -13.25 -6.99 21.14
N ARG A 48 -13.37 -7.30 19.87
CA ARG A 48 -12.26 -7.31 18.92
C ARG A 48 -12.12 -5.94 18.27
N ARG A 49 -11.03 -5.23 18.57
CA ARG A 49 -10.66 -3.98 17.88
C ARG A 49 -10.06 -4.30 16.53
N GLN A 50 -10.61 -3.77 15.46
CA GLN A 50 -10.01 -3.83 14.14
C GLN A 50 -8.90 -2.79 14.02
N GLU A 51 -7.78 -3.17 13.40
CA GLU A 51 -6.67 -2.26 13.13
C GLU A 51 -6.74 -1.74 11.70
N ILE A 52 -6.75 -0.41 11.56
CA ILE A 52 -6.66 0.24 10.26
C ILE A 52 -5.25 0.82 10.13
N THR A 53 -4.47 0.26 9.20
CA THR A 53 -3.16 0.82 8.85
C THR A 53 -3.30 1.65 7.58
N THR A 54 -2.87 2.90 7.64
CA THR A 54 -2.78 3.81 6.49
C THR A 54 -1.33 3.98 6.04
N ILE A 55 -1.09 4.72 4.95
CA ILE A 55 0.26 4.95 4.43
C ILE A 55 1.18 5.65 5.45
N GLU A 56 0.61 6.45 6.34
CA GLU A 56 1.35 7.11 7.43
C GLU A 56 1.97 6.10 8.41
N GLY A 57 1.35 4.93 8.57
CA GLY A 57 1.83 3.85 9.43
C GLY A 57 2.78 2.84 8.74
N VAL A 58 3.17 3.06 7.48
CA VAL A 58 4.07 2.13 6.76
C VAL A 58 5.53 2.33 7.11
N ALA A 59 5.94 3.56 7.37
CA ALA A 59 7.31 3.88 7.80
C ALA A 59 7.53 3.42 9.25
N GLU A 60 8.68 2.78 9.51
CA GLU A 60 9.02 2.24 10.82
C GLU A 60 10.09 3.11 11.48
N HIS A 61 9.83 3.57 12.71
CA HIS A 61 10.78 4.36 13.50
C HIS A 61 11.40 5.57 12.77
N GLY A 62 10.62 6.19 11.87
CA GLY A 62 11.08 7.34 11.06
C GLY A 62 11.89 6.96 9.83
N ALA A 63 12.15 5.67 9.57
CA ALA A 63 12.79 5.19 8.36
C ALA A 63 11.75 4.75 7.33
N LEU A 64 12.01 5.03 6.06
CA LEU A 64 11.16 4.54 4.96
C LEU A 64 11.27 3.01 4.86
N ALA A 65 10.14 2.33 4.75
CA ALA A 65 10.12 0.91 4.41
C ALA A 65 10.79 0.65 3.05
N ALA A 66 11.31 -0.55 2.83
CA ALA A 66 12.03 -0.90 1.59
C ALA A 66 11.24 -0.53 0.34
N ILE A 67 9.94 -0.78 0.32
CA ILE A 67 9.07 -0.45 -0.80
C ILE A 67 8.93 1.07 -1.02
N GLN A 68 8.84 1.87 0.05
CA GLN A 68 8.75 3.33 -0.07
C GLN A 68 10.04 3.90 -0.66
N LYS A 69 11.20 3.40 -0.19
CA LYS A 69 12.50 3.79 -0.72
C LYS A 69 12.64 3.39 -2.19
N ALA A 70 12.32 2.16 -2.54
CA ALA A 70 12.40 1.66 -3.92
C ALA A 70 11.51 2.47 -4.87
N TYR A 71 10.30 2.87 -4.44
CA TYR A 71 9.43 3.73 -5.25
C TYR A 71 10.07 5.10 -5.56
N GLY A 72 10.80 5.68 -4.60
CA GLY A 72 11.57 6.90 -4.82
C GLY A 72 12.73 6.68 -5.78
N ASP A 73 13.54 5.67 -5.52
CA ASP A 73 14.78 5.39 -6.27
C ASP A 73 14.51 5.00 -7.75
N TRP A 74 13.41 4.29 -8.01
CA TRP A 74 13.03 3.80 -9.36
C TRP A 74 12.04 4.71 -10.09
N GLY A 75 11.68 5.85 -9.51
CA GLY A 75 10.72 6.76 -10.14
C GLY A 75 9.31 6.17 -10.28
N GLY A 76 8.90 5.32 -9.35
CA GLY A 76 7.57 4.72 -9.30
C GLY A 76 6.44 5.72 -9.05
N ALA A 77 6.78 6.97 -8.76
CA ALA A 77 5.82 8.06 -8.55
C ALA A 77 6.13 9.24 -9.48
N GLN A 78 5.10 9.84 -10.09
CA GLN A 78 5.17 11.12 -10.79
C GLN A 78 4.31 12.16 -10.05
N CYS A 79 3.00 12.21 -10.29
CA CYS A 79 2.14 13.11 -9.54
C CYS A 79 1.93 12.67 -8.07
N GLY A 80 2.22 11.42 -7.73
CA GLY A 80 2.14 10.87 -6.37
C GLY A 80 0.73 10.50 -5.90
N PHE A 81 -0.33 10.80 -6.67
CA PHE A 81 -1.71 10.62 -6.21
C PHE A 81 -2.08 9.16 -5.94
N CYS A 82 -1.71 8.25 -6.82
CA CYS A 82 -1.99 6.81 -6.67
C CYS A 82 -0.98 6.10 -5.75
N THR A 83 0.18 6.70 -5.50
CA THR A 83 1.30 6.06 -4.80
C THR A 83 0.94 5.45 -3.45
N PRO A 84 0.19 6.13 -2.55
CA PRO A 84 -0.19 5.52 -1.28
C PRO A 84 -0.98 4.21 -1.45
N GLY A 85 -1.94 4.18 -2.38
CA GLY A 85 -2.72 2.97 -2.65
C GLY A 85 -1.86 1.81 -3.14
N PHE A 86 -0.93 2.06 -4.08
CA PHE A 86 0.02 1.05 -4.55
C PHE A 86 0.90 0.54 -3.41
N LEU A 87 1.47 1.41 -2.60
CA LEU A 87 2.33 1.04 -1.48
C LEU A 87 1.61 0.17 -0.45
N MET A 88 0.35 0.51 -0.12
CA MET A 88 -0.47 -0.30 0.79
C MET A 88 -0.74 -1.69 0.22
N THR A 89 -1.08 -1.77 -1.08
CA THR A 89 -1.32 -3.05 -1.76
C THR A 89 -0.05 -3.91 -1.80
N VAL A 90 1.10 -3.33 -2.12
CA VAL A 90 2.38 -4.06 -2.12
C VAL A 90 2.78 -4.51 -0.72
N LYS A 91 2.60 -3.67 0.31
CA LYS A 91 2.85 -4.06 1.70
C LYS A 91 2.04 -5.30 2.08
N ALA A 92 0.77 -5.35 1.74
CA ALA A 92 -0.07 -6.52 1.98
C ALA A 92 0.38 -7.75 1.17
N LEU A 93 0.78 -7.56 -0.09
CA LEU A 93 1.32 -8.64 -0.92
C LEU A 93 2.58 -9.24 -0.28
N LEU A 94 3.57 -8.42 0.07
CA LEU A 94 4.84 -8.87 0.62
C LEU A 94 4.70 -9.51 2.01
N ALA A 95 3.76 -9.03 2.83
CA ALA A 95 3.46 -9.65 4.12
C ALA A 95 2.89 -11.07 3.97
N ARG A 96 2.15 -11.34 2.89
CA ARG A 96 1.53 -12.65 2.60
C ARG A 96 2.44 -13.56 1.77
N ASN A 97 3.16 -12.98 0.83
CA ASN A 97 4.09 -13.66 -0.07
C ASN A 97 5.38 -12.82 -0.20
N PRO A 98 6.43 -13.15 0.56
CA PRO A 98 7.71 -12.40 0.53
C PRO A 98 8.50 -12.54 -0.77
N GLU A 99 8.19 -13.54 -1.59
CA GLU A 99 8.85 -13.81 -2.88
C GLU A 99 7.82 -13.89 -4.02
N PRO A 100 7.12 -12.77 -4.32
CA PRO A 100 6.08 -12.79 -5.34
C PRO A 100 6.68 -12.93 -6.74
N THR A 101 6.02 -13.71 -7.58
CA THR A 101 6.30 -13.75 -9.01
C THR A 101 5.82 -12.45 -9.68
N ASP A 102 6.26 -12.21 -10.91
CA ASP A 102 5.79 -11.07 -11.71
C ASP A 102 4.26 -11.08 -11.88
N ASP A 103 3.68 -12.27 -12.00
CA ASP A 103 2.24 -12.42 -12.16
C ASP A 103 1.50 -12.16 -10.84
N ASP A 104 2.06 -12.56 -9.69
CA ASP A 104 1.51 -12.20 -8.38
C ASP A 104 1.47 -10.68 -8.19
N VAL A 105 2.56 -9.99 -8.58
CA VAL A 105 2.63 -8.52 -8.49
C VAL A 105 1.59 -7.87 -9.43
N ARG A 106 1.49 -8.32 -10.69
CA ARG A 106 0.50 -7.80 -11.64
C ARG A 106 -0.92 -8.02 -11.13
N HIS A 107 -1.21 -9.22 -10.63
CA HIS A 107 -2.53 -9.55 -10.09
C HIS A 107 -2.87 -8.68 -8.88
N ALA A 108 -1.96 -8.57 -7.92
CA ALA A 108 -2.18 -7.74 -6.73
C ALA A 108 -2.44 -6.28 -7.09
N LEU A 109 -1.70 -5.72 -8.06
CA LEU A 109 -1.80 -4.32 -8.46
C LEU A 109 -2.91 -4.02 -9.48
N SER A 110 -3.64 -5.03 -9.95
CA SER A 110 -4.68 -4.87 -10.99
C SER A 110 -5.82 -3.93 -10.57
N GLY A 111 -6.07 -3.79 -9.27
CA GLY A 111 -7.07 -2.87 -8.70
C GLY A 111 -6.56 -1.44 -8.47
N ASN A 112 -5.30 -1.14 -8.79
CA ASN A 112 -4.71 0.18 -8.57
C ASN A 112 -4.43 0.88 -9.90
N LEU A 113 -5.05 2.04 -10.12
CA LEU A 113 -4.90 2.80 -11.37
C LEU A 113 -3.86 3.91 -11.24
N CYS A 114 -2.98 4.00 -12.24
CA CYS A 114 -2.06 5.10 -12.42
C CYS A 114 -2.20 5.68 -13.83
N ARG A 115 -2.35 7.01 -13.95
CA ARG A 115 -2.47 7.69 -15.25
C ARG A 115 -1.13 8.25 -15.76
N CYS A 116 -0.08 8.23 -14.93
CA CYS A 116 1.15 8.94 -15.22
C CYS A 116 2.30 8.04 -15.68
N THR A 117 2.57 6.95 -14.95
CA THR A 117 3.84 6.20 -15.02
C THR A 117 3.89 5.12 -16.10
N GLY A 118 2.76 4.64 -16.59
CA GLY A 118 2.71 3.44 -17.45
C GLY A 118 3.10 2.13 -16.74
N TYR A 119 3.19 2.17 -15.40
CA TYR A 119 3.39 1.03 -14.47
C TYR A 119 4.79 0.40 -14.46
N SER A 120 5.61 0.49 -15.51
CA SER A 120 6.88 -0.24 -15.61
C SER A 120 7.83 0.05 -14.46
N GLN A 121 8.01 1.33 -14.08
CA GLN A 121 8.85 1.72 -12.95
C GLN A 121 8.29 1.22 -11.61
N MET A 122 6.97 1.14 -11.48
CA MET A 122 6.33 0.60 -10.29
C MET A 122 6.67 -0.88 -10.10
N TYR A 123 6.60 -1.69 -11.17
CA TYR A 123 7.00 -3.09 -11.12
C TYR A 123 8.47 -3.26 -10.79
N GLN A 124 9.36 -2.43 -11.35
CA GLN A 124 10.79 -2.45 -11.02
C GLN A 124 11.02 -2.09 -9.53
N ALA A 125 10.30 -1.10 -9.02
CA ALA A 125 10.38 -0.73 -7.60
C ALA A 125 9.95 -1.88 -6.68
N VAL A 126 8.90 -2.63 -7.02
CA VAL A 126 8.50 -3.80 -6.24
C VAL A 126 9.59 -4.87 -6.25
N LYS A 127 10.18 -5.18 -7.40
CA LYS A 127 11.30 -6.14 -7.49
C LYS A 127 12.49 -5.70 -6.64
N ALA A 128 12.88 -4.44 -6.74
CA ALA A 128 13.98 -3.90 -5.93
C ALA A 128 13.70 -3.94 -4.43
N ALA A 129 12.45 -3.73 -4.01
CA ALA A 129 12.05 -3.86 -2.63
C ALA A 129 12.16 -5.30 -2.12
N VAL A 130 11.69 -6.28 -2.89
CA VAL A 130 11.82 -7.71 -2.57
C VAL A 130 13.30 -8.10 -2.39
N GLU A 131 14.16 -7.70 -3.33
CA GLU A 131 15.59 -7.98 -3.23
C GLU A 131 16.25 -7.32 -2.00
N ALA A 132 15.82 -6.10 -1.65
CA ALA A 132 16.34 -5.39 -0.48
C ALA A 132 15.93 -6.07 0.82
N GLU A 133 14.70 -6.53 0.94
CA GLU A 133 14.20 -7.26 2.11
C GLU A 133 14.92 -8.60 2.27
N GLN A 134 15.10 -9.35 1.19
CA GLN A 134 15.85 -10.62 1.21
C GLN A 134 17.31 -10.43 1.67
N LYS A 135 18.00 -9.38 1.19
CA LYS A 135 19.36 -9.05 1.62
C LYS A 135 19.41 -8.64 3.09
N GLY A 136 18.42 -7.86 3.55
CA GLY A 136 18.29 -7.48 4.96
C GLY A 136 18.08 -8.68 5.87
N MET A 137 17.25 -9.63 5.49
CA MET A 137 17.01 -10.88 6.23
C MET A 137 18.24 -11.79 6.24
N ALA A 138 19.03 -11.83 5.17
CA ALA A 138 20.27 -12.60 5.10
C ALA A 138 21.39 -12.01 5.99
N ALA A 139 21.43 -10.68 6.14
CA ALA A 139 22.42 -9.99 6.98
C ALA A 139 22.10 -10.06 8.49
N ALA A 140 20.85 -10.40 8.86
CA ALA A 140 20.39 -10.50 10.25
C ALA A 140 20.55 -11.92 10.85
N LYS A 141 21.05 -12.90 10.09
CA LYS A 141 21.37 -14.27 10.51
C LYS A 141 22.86 -14.44 10.76
#